data_b613479504ef293d6c057a7317694165
#
_entry.id   b613479504ef293d6c057a7317694165
#
_cell.length_a   1.000
_cell.length_b   1.000
_cell.length_c   1.000
_cell.angle_alpha   90.00
_cell.angle_beta   90.00
_cell.angle_gamma   90.00
#
_symmetry.space_group_name_H-M   'P 1'
#
loop_
_entity.id
_entity.type
_entity.pdbx_description
1 polymer ?
#
loop_
_entity_poly.entity_id
_entity_poly.type
_entity_poly.pdbx_seq_one_letter_code
_entity_poly.pdbx_strand_id
1 'polypeptide(L)'
;MSLLKPDLTHRFLSFVGEGDFPCVGAKSALTKKQIHVLQFDDIYCESNEPDILASIHKFVEAFTLNRDMYSSLVVTFEQPDTITETEFDKVLWEKLQRLHEVDACLKSWDSKVSSDPHSAQFSLSLGGKGFFVIGLHPNASRKSRRFSHPAIVFNLHEQFELLRKQQKFEAFRDHIRKRDAAYCGSKNPLLANHGESSEVYQYSGKKHSESWECPFKQVKN
;
A
#
# COMPACT_ATOMS: atom_id res chain seq x y z
N MET A 1 -30.81 -17.59 -6.15
CA MET A 1 -30.54 -16.47 -5.22
C MET A 1 -29.20 -15.88 -5.64
N SER A 2 -29.17 -14.71 -6.25
CA SER A 2 -27.91 -14.01 -6.48
C SER A 2 -27.37 -13.61 -5.12
N LEU A 3 -26.27 -14.20 -4.68
CA LEU A 3 -25.53 -13.72 -3.52
C LEU A 3 -25.07 -12.31 -3.85
N LEU A 4 -25.53 -11.33 -3.09
CA LEU A 4 -25.05 -9.95 -3.23
C LEU A 4 -23.54 -9.98 -3.03
N LYS A 5 -22.79 -9.42 -3.98
CA LYS A 5 -21.34 -9.24 -3.84
C LYS A 5 -21.05 -8.45 -2.55
N PRO A 6 -19.99 -8.81 -1.79
CA PRO A 6 -19.64 -8.06 -0.60
C PRO A 6 -19.30 -6.61 -0.95
N ASP A 7 -19.87 -5.66 -0.22
CA ASP A 7 -19.45 -4.26 -0.34
C ASP A 7 -18.09 -4.06 0.38
N LEU A 8 -17.01 -4.33 -0.36
CA LEU A 8 -15.65 -4.21 0.18
C LEU A 8 -15.27 -2.77 0.47
N THR A 9 -15.89 -1.80 -0.21
CA THR A 9 -15.70 -0.37 0.08
C THR A 9 -16.16 -0.07 1.49
N HIS A 10 -17.39 -0.43 1.82
CA HIS A 10 -17.92 -0.21 3.17
C HIS A 10 -17.11 -0.97 4.23
N ARG A 11 -16.74 -2.23 3.96
CA ARG A 11 -15.92 -3.05 4.87
C ARG A 11 -14.55 -2.42 5.13
N PHE A 12 -13.90 -1.90 4.08
CA PHE A 12 -12.59 -1.27 4.23
C PHE A 12 -12.67 0.03 5.02
N LEU A 13 -13.65 0.89 4.71
CA LEU A 13 -13.85 2.14 5.43
C LEU A 13 -14.19 1.88 6.91
N SER A 14 -15.00 0.85 7.20
CA SER A 14 -15.31 0.42 8.57
C SER A 14 -14.08 -0.09 9.30
N PHE A 15 -13.23 -0.91 8.65
CA PHE A 15 -11.98 -1.41 9.22
C PHE A 15 -11.03 -0.26 9.62
N VAL A 16 -10.84 0.74 8.76
CA VAL A 16 -10.05 1.93 9.08
C VAL A 16 -10.73 2.76 10.17
N GLY A 17 -12.06 2.78 10.20
CA GLY A 17 -12.88 3.52 11.15
C GLY A 17 -12.87 2.97 12.57
N GLU A 18 -12.44 1.71 12.80
CA GLU A 18 -12.35 1.14 14.15
C GLU A 18 -11.60 2.07 15.10
N GLY A 19 -12.14 2.22 16.33
CA GLY A 19 -11.63 3.18 17.33
C GLY A 19 -10.12 3.06 17.54
N ASP A 20 -9.65 1.81 17.65
CA ASP A 20 -8.27 1.46 17.95
C ASP A 20 -7.37 1.33 16.72
N PHE A 21 -7.91 1.43 15.51
CA PHE A 21 -7.10 1.34 14.29
C PHE A 21 -5.90 2.28 14.36
N PRO A 22 -4.65 1.79 14.14
CA PRO A 22 -3.46 2.52 14.56
C PRO A 22 -3.07 3.68 13.65
N CYS A 23 -3.35 3.61 12.34
CA CYS A 23 -2.88 4.61 11.38
C CYS A 23 -3.75 5.87 11.42
N VAL A 24 -3.24 6.91 12.09
CA VAL A 24 -3.93 8.21 12.16
C VAL A 24 -3.99 8.92 10.80
N GLY A 25 -3.07 8.61 9.89
CA GLY A 25 -3.12 9.09 8.50
C GLY A 25 -4.32 8.53 7.76
N ALA A 26 -4.54 7.21 7.86
CA ALA A 26 -5.71 6.57 7.27
C ALA A 26 -7.02 7.08 7.90
N LYS A 27 -7.05 7.31 9.22
CA LYS A 27 -8.22 7.93 9.89
C LYS A 27 -8.47 9.36 9.39
N SER A 28 -7.40 10.14 9.17
CA SER A 28 -7.52 11.48 8.59
C SER A 28 -8.05 11.42 7.15
N ALA A 29 -7.54 10.49 6.34
CA ALA A 29 -8.04 10.24 4.99
C ALA A 29 -9.53 9.84 4.99
N LEU A 30 -9.93 8.98 5.90
CA LEU A 30 -11.33 8.57 6.08
C LEU A 30 -12.23 9.77 6.40
N THR A 31 -11.85 10.58 7.40
CA THR A 31 -12.61 11.77 7.81
C THR A 31 -12.74 12.79 6.68
N LYS A 32 -11.70 12.93 5.85
CA LYS A 32 -11.67 13.83 4.70
C LYS A 32 -12.30 13.24 3.44
N LYS A 33 -12.78 11.98 3.48
CA LYS A 33 -13.30 11.23 2.32
C LYS A 33 -12.26 11.12 1.18
N GLN A 34 -10.99 10.94 1.53
CA GLN A 34 -9.84 10.85 0.63
C GLN A 34 -9.30 9.41 0.49
N ILE A 35 -10.09 8.40 0.86
CA ILE A 35 -9.83 6.99 0.58
C ILE A 35 -10.65 6.60 -0.63
N HIS A 36 -9.96 6.27 -1.72
CA HIS A 36 -10.57 5.81 -2.97
C HIS A 36 -10.45 4.28 -3.02
N VAL A 37 -11.57 3.57 -2.98
CA VAL A 37 -11.59 2.10 -2.97
C VAL A 37 -12.08 1.59 -4.32
N LEU A 38 -11.29 0.69 -4.91
CA LEU A 38 -11.63 -0.10 -6.09
C LEU A 38 -11.88 -1.54 -5.65
N GLN A 39 -12.80 -2.21 -6.31
CA GLN A 39 -13.14 -3.61 -6.02
C GLN A 39 -13.01 -4.44 -7.29
N PHE A 40 -12.28 -5.55 -7.19
CA PHE A 40 -12.08 -6.54 -8.24
C PHE A 40 -12.42 -7.94 -7.73
N ASP A 41 -12.62 -8.89 -8.66
CA ASP A 41 -13.03 -10.24 -8.30
C ASP A 41 -11.89 -11.03 -7.65
N ASP A 42 -10.72 -11.14 -8.28
CA ASP A 42 -9.64 -12.01 -7.82
C ASP A 42 -8.27 -11.33 -7.92
N ILE A 43 -7.44 -11.45 -6.87
CA ILE A 43 -6.09 -10.90 -6.85
C ILE A 43 -5.16 -11.59 -7.87
N TYR A 44 -5.43 -12.85 -8.22
CA TYR A 44 -4.65 -13.59 -9.22
C TYR A 44 -5.02 -13.23 -10.67
N CYS A 45 -6.16 -12.57 -10.88
CA CYS A 45 -6.64 -12.23 -12.22
C CYS A 45 -5.78 -11.13 -12.85
N GLU A 46 -5.07 -11.47 -13.92
CA GLU A 46 -4.17 -10.55 -14.63
C GLU A 46 -4.92 -9.51 -15.48
N SER A 47 -6.16 -9.81 -15.89
CA SER A 47 -6.95 -8.86 -16.69
C SER A 47 -7.38 -7.61 -15.93
N ASN A 48 -7.14 -7.54 -14.62
CA ASN A 48 -7.45 -6.38 -13.78
C ASN A 48 -6.39 -5.27 -13.89
N GLU A 49 -5.15 -5.58 -14.34
CA GLU A 49 -4.04 -4.63 -14.34
C GLU A 49 -4.32 -3.36 -15.12
N PRO A 50 -4.90 -3.38 -16.32
CA PRO A 50 -5.20 -2.15 -17.07
C PRO A 50 -6.13 -1.20 -16.32
N ASP A 51 -7.17 -1.72 -15.67
CA ASP A 51 -8.14 -0.91 -14.94
C ASP A 51 -7.57 -0.38 -13.63
N ILE A 52 -6.77 -1.20 -12.92
CA ILE A 52 -6.03 -0.77 -11.74
C ILE A 52 -5.06 0.35 -12.12
N LEU A 53 -4.29 0.19 -13.17
CA LEU A 53 -3.31 1.18 -13.62
C LEU A 53 -3.97 2.47 -14.08
N ALA A 54 -5.06 2.40 -14.85
CA ALA A 54 -5.83 3.57 -15.25
C ALA A 54 -6.33 4.35 -14.04
N SER A 55 -6.73 3.65 -12.98
CA SER A 55 -7.18 4.27 -11.73
C SER A 55 -6.01 4.89 -10.94
N ILE A 56 -4.83 4.25 -10.95
CA ILE A 56 -3.61 4.82 -10.37
C ILE A 56 -3.23 6.12 -11.10
N HIS A 57 -3.27 6.15 -12.43
CA HIS A 57 -2.97 7.36 -13.20
C HIS A 57 -3.93 8.50 -12.87
N LYS A 58 -5.25 8.23 -12.80
CA LYS A 58 -6.26 9.22 -12.38
C LYS A 58 -6.00 9.74 -10.97
N PHE A 59 -5.63 8.84 -10.05
CA PHE A 59 -5.30 9.20 -8.67
C PHE A 59 -4.07 10.12 -8.60
N VAL A 60 -3.01 9.81 -9.35
CA VAL A 60 -1.81 10.64 -9.47
C VAL A 60 -2.13 12.02 -10.03
N GLU A 61 -2.95 12.07 -11.07
CA GLU A 61 -3.37 13.33 -11.69
C GLU A 61 -4.18 14.19 -10.72
N ALA A 62 -5.18 13.61 -10.05
CA ALA A 62 -5.99 14.30 -9.04
C ALA A 62 -5.12 14.84 -7.88
N PHE A 63 -4.16 14.05 -7.38
CA PHE A 63 -3.24 14.49 -6.34
C PHE A 63 -2.35 15.64 -6.83
N THR A 64 -1.87 15.59 -8.06
CA THR A 64 -1.03 16.65 -8.63
C THR A 64 -1.75 17.99 -8.69
N LEU A 65 -3.06 17.96 -8.96
CA LEU A 65 -3.91 19.15 -9.02
C LEU A 65 -4.25 19.68 -7.61
N ASN A 66 -4.64 18.80 -6.69
CA ASN A 66 -5.25 19.19 -5.41
C ASN A 66 -4.26 19.20 -4.24
N ARG A 67 -3.15 18.45 -4.33
CA ARG A 67 -2.17 18.28 -3.24
C ARG A 67 -2.80 17.78 -1.93
N ASP A 68 -3.78 16.90 -2.04
CA ASP A 68 -4.54 16.37 -0.90
C ASP A 68 -3.65 15.52 0.02
N MET A 69 -3.44 16.02 1.24
CA MET A 69 -2.72 15.28 2.28
C MET A 69 -3.58 14.12 2.81
N TYR A 70 -2.94 12.98 3.05
CA TYR A 70 -3.56 11.75 3.54
C TYR A 70 -4.50 11.07 2.54
N SER A 71 -4.29 11.25 1.24
CA SER A 71 -5.04 10.55 0.21
C SER A 71 -4.48 9.14 -0.01
N SER A 72 -5.35 8.15 -0.18
CA SER A 72 -4.97 6.75 -0.44
C SER A 72 -5.85 6.14 -1.53
N LEU A 73 -5.23 5.38 -2.44
CA LEU A 73 -5.93 4.50 -3.35
C LEU A 73 -5.85 3.07 -2.82
N VAL A 74 -6.98 2.39 -2.74
CA VAL A 74 -7.11 1.04 -2.22
C VAL A 74 -7.69 0.14 -3.29
N VAL A 75 -7.03 -0.95 -3.57
CA VAL A 75 -7.50 -2.00 -4.47
C VAL A 75 -7.85 -3.22 -3.61
N THR A 76 -9.12 -3.61 -3.60
CA THR A 76 -9.63 -4.77 -2.85
C THR A 76 -10.03 -5.88 -3.81
N PHE A 77 -9.91 -7.13 -3.36
CA PHE A 77 -10.26 -8.30 -4.15
C PHE A 77 -11.25 -9.17 -3.38
N GLU A 78 -12.30 -9.67 -4.06
CA GLU A 78 -13.29 -10.57 -3.45
C GLU A 78 -12.67 -11.94 -3.15
N GLN A 79 -11.74 -12.39 -3.99
CA GLN A 79 -11.11 -13.69 -3.90
C GLN A 79 -9.56 -13.58 -3.83
N PRO A 80 -8.93 -14.58 -3.19
CA PRO A 80 -9.55 -15.71 -2.47
C PRO A 80 -10.07 -15.29 -1.08
N ASP A 81 -11.10 -15.94 -0.59
CA ASP A 81 -11.66 -15.75 0.76
C ASP A 81 -10.62 -16.00 1.86
N THR A 82 -9.68 -16.87 1.58
CA THR A 82 -8.56 -17.18 2.49
C THR A 82 -7.26 -17.28 1.69
N ILE A 83 -6.22 -16.68 2.23
CA ILE A 83 -4.88 -16.67 1.64
C ILE A 83 -3.85 -16.69 2.78
N THR A 84 -2.81 -17.49 2.68
CA THR A 84 -1.72 -17.48 3.64
C THR A 84 -0.84 -16.24 3.44
N GLU A 85 -0.11 -15.83 4.48
CA GLU A 85 0.80 -14.68 4.40
C GLU A 85 1.90 -14.89 3.33
N THR A 86 2.32 -16.13 3.10
CA THR A 86 3.31 -16.48 2.07
C THR A 86 2.75 -16.39 0.66
N GLU A 87 1.53 -16.89 0.44
CA GLU A 87 0.85 -16.75 -0.84
C GLU A 87 0.52 -15.31 -1.17
N PHE A 88 0.06 -14.55 -0.16
CA PHE A 88 -0.22 -13.14 -0.33
C PHE A 88 1.05 -12.35 -0.68
N ASP A 89 2.16 -12.61 0.01
CA ASP A 89 3.45 -11.99 -0.30
C ASP A 89 3.85 -12.23 -1.76
N LYS A 90 3.74 -13.48 -2.22
CA LYS A 90 4.05 -13.86 -3.59
C LYS A 90 3.16 -13.12 -4.61
N VAL A 91 1.83 -13.23 -4.47
CA VAL A 91 0.90 -12.62 -5.43
C VAL A 91 0.96 -11.09 -5.41
N LEU A 92 1.23 -10.47 -4.26
CA LEU A 92 1.45 -9.04 -4.17
C LEU A 92 2.61 -8.59 -5.07
N TRP A 93 3.77 -9.26 -4.95
CA TRP A 93 4.93 -8.90 -5.76
C TRP A 93 4.71 -9.17 -7.26
N GLU A 94 4.04 -10.26 -7.61
CA GLU A 94 3.65 -10.55 -8.99
C GLU A 94 2.72 -9.47 -9.55
N LYS A 95 1.74 -9.02 -8.76
CA LYS A 95 0.81 -7.95 -9.14
C LYS A 95 1.54 -6.62 -9.32
N LEU A 96 2.42 -6.24 -8.40
CA LEU A 96 3.21 -5.01 -8.49
C LEU A 96 4.18 -5.03 -9.66
N GLN A 97 4.77 -6.19 -9.97
CA GLN A 97 5.65 -6.36 -11.12
C GLN A 97 4.89 -6.15 -12.44
N ARG A 98 3.73 -6.80 -12.62
CA ARG A 98 2.91 -6.65 -13.82
C ARG A 98 2.40 -5.22 -14.01
N LEU A 99 1.93 -4.58 -12.94
CA LEU A 99 1.53 -3.17 -13.00
C LEU A 99 2.70 -2.28 -13.47
N HIS A 100 3.90 -2.53 -12.96
CA HIS A 100 5.09 -1.79 -13.37
C HIS A 100 5.46 -2.04 -14.84
N GLU A 101 5.42 -3.29 -15.30
CA GLU A 101 5.74 -3.65 -16.68
C GLU A 101 4.84 -2.93 -17.68
N VAL A 102 3.55 -2.85 -17.40
CA VAL A 102 2.59 -2.11 -18.24
C VAL A 102 2.83 -0.60 -18.13
N ASP A 103 3.02 -0.10 -16.89
CA ASP A 103 3.24 1.34 -16.66
C ASP A 103 4.54 1.85 -17.32
N ALA A 104 5.60 1.05 -17.28
CA ALA A 104 6.90 1.41 -17.86
C ALA A 104 6.82 1.73 -19.35
N CYS A 105 5.89 1.12 -20.10
CA CYS A 105 5.63 1.46 -21.49
C CYS A 105 5.01 2.86 -21.67
N LEU A 106 4.42 3.44 -20.63
CA LEU A 106 3.62 4.66 -20.67
C LEU A 106 4.26 5.83 -19.91
N LYS A 107 4.97 5.53 -18.82
CA LYS A 107 5.49 6.51 -17.88
C LYS A 107 6.92 6.17 -17.44
N SER A 108 7.73 7.19 -17.29
CA SER A 108 9.06 7.04 -16.68
C SER A 108 8.97 6.85 -15.18
N TRP A 109 9.97 6.20 -14.59
CA TRP A 109 10.14 6.11 -13.15
C TRP A 109 10.22 7.50 -12.50
N ASP A 110 9.66 7.67 -11.32
CA ASP A 110 9.79 8.93 -10.57
C ASP A 110 11.25 9.20 -10.23
N SER A 111 11.81 10.27 -10.76
CA SER A 111 13.21 10.65 -10.55
C SER A 111 13.56 11.02 -9.11
N LYS A 112 12.57 11.13 -8.22
CA LYS A 112 12.76 11.49 -6.80
C LYS A 112 12.99 10.27 -5.91
N VAL A 113 12.79 9.07 -6.42
CA VAL A 113 12.94 7.82 -5.67
C VAL A 113 13.83 6.84 -6.42
N SER A 114 14.52 5.99 -5.66
CA SER A 114 15.35 4.93 -6.26
C SER A 114 14.48 3.84 -6.87
N SER A 115 14.94 3.28 -7.97
CA SER A 115 14.36 2.07 -8.59
C SER A 115 15.03 0.78 -8.13
N ASP A 116 16.13 0.87 -7.39
CA ASP A 116 16.83 -0.27 -6.80
C ASP A 116 16.11 -0.72 -5.51
N PRO A 117 15.51 -1.91 -5.47
CA PRO A 117 14.82 -2.42 -4.28
C PRO A 117 15.69 -2.53 -3.02
N HIS A 118 17.01 -2.59 -3.18
CA HIS A 118 17.94 -2.62 -2.06
C HIS A 118 18.22 -1.23 -1.46
N SER A 119 17.92 -0.18 -2.22
CA SER A 119 18.12 1.20 -1.79
C SER A 119 17.15 1.60 -0.69
N ALA A 120 17.65 2.28 0.35
CA ALA A 120 16.81 2.89 1.37
C ALA A 120 15.92 4.06 0.85
N GLN A 121 16.14 4.50 -0.38
CA GLN A 121 15.34 5.50 -1.09
C GLN A 121 14.40 4.86 -2.12
N PHE A 122 14.28 3.53 -2.13
CA PHE A 122 13.34 2.85 -3.03
C PHE A 122 11.89 3.24 -2.70
N SER A 123 11.12 3.49 -3.74
CA SER A 123 9.66 3.50 -3.72
C SER A 123 9.14 3.01 -5.05
N LEU A 124 8.16 2.13 -5.06
CA LEU A 124 7.52 1.67 -6.30
C LEU A 124 6.99 2.87 -7.08
N SER A 125 7.40 3.02 -8.34
CA SER A 125 6.89 4.10 -9.19
C SER A 125 5.84 3.59 -10.17
N LEU A 126 4.67 4.22 -10.15
CA LEU A 126 3.56 4.03 -11.09
C LEU A 126 2.98 5.40 -11.46
N GLY A 127 2.64 5.60 -12.73
CA GLY A 127 2.17 6.89 -13.21
C GLY A 127 3.20 8.02 -13.07
N GLY A 128 4.49 7.69 -13.00
CA GLY A 128 5.59 8.65 -12.81
C GLY A 128 5.69 9.20 -11.38
N LYS A 129 5.10 8.52 -10.38
CA LYS A 129 5.13 8.90 -8.97
C LYS A 129 5.49 7.71 -8.08
N GLY A 130 6.31 7.96 -7.05
CA GLY A 130 6.65 6.98 -6.03
C GLY A 130 5.48 6.70 -5.08
N PHE A 131 5.32 5.42 -4.72
CA PHE A 131 4.28 4.94 -3.81
C PHE A 131 4.85 4.10 -2.69
N PHE A 132 4.46 4.37 -1.47
CA PHE A 132 4.55 3.43 -0.37
C PHE A 132 3.34 2.48 -0.42
N VAL A 133 3.62 1.18 -0.57
CA VAL A 133 2.60 0.15 -0.73
C VAL A 133 2.35 -0.57 0.59
N ILE A 134 1.09 -0.88 0.88
CA ILE A 134 0.69 -1.66 2.06
C ILE A 134 -0.25 -2.78 1.62
N GLY A 135 0.22 -4.02 1.77
CA GLY A 135 -0.60 -5.21 1.59
C GLY A 135 -1.41 -5.54 2.86
N LEU A 136 -2.65 -5.96 2.66
CA LEU A 136 -3.58 -6.37 3.72
C LEU A 136 -4.25 -7.69 3.30
N HIS A 137 -4.44 -8.61 4.25
CA HIS A 137 -5.13 -9.87 3.99
C HIS A 137 -5.64 -10.51 5.29
N PRO A 138 -6.61 -11.47 5.24
CA PRO A 138 -7.26 -12.00 6.45
C PRO A 138 -6.30 -12.68 7.43
N ASN A 139 -5.26 -13.34 6.93
CA ASN A 139 -4.32 -14.11 7.73
C ASN A 139 -2.99 -13.39 8.02
N ALA A 140 -2.97 -12.05 7.93
CA ALA A 140 -1.77 -11.29 8.26
C ALA A 140 -1.35 -11.53 9.72
N SER A 141 -0.05 -11.69 9.96
CA SER A 141 0.51 -11.87 11.31
C SER A 141 0.22 -10.66 12.21
N ARG A 142 0.26 -9.45 11.65
CA ARG A 142 -0.07 -8.23 12.39
C ARG A 142 -1.56 -7.90 12.29
N LYS A 143 -2.20 -7.69 13.44
CA LYS A 143 -3.62 -7.33 13.55
C LYS A 143 -3.98 -6.09 12.70
N SER A 144 -3.11 -5.10 12.64
CA SER A 144 -3.31 -3.87 11.86
C SER A 144 -3.34 -4.10 10.33
N ARG A 145 -3.01 -5.30 9.88
CA ARG A 145 -3.06 -5.71 8.46
C ARG A 145 -4.11 -6.77 8.17
N ARG A 146 -4.85 -7.23 9.18
CA ARG A 146 -5.90 -8.26 9.03
C ARG A 146 -7.19 -7.67 8.50
N PHE A 147 -7.20 -7.26 7.26
CA PHE A 147 -8.44 -6.96 6.56
C PHE A 147 -9.09 -8.27 6.08
N SER A 148 -10.41 -8.30 6.01
CA SER A 148 -11.18 -9.52 5.70
C SER A 148 -10.96 -10.10 4.30
N HIS A 149 -10.33 -9.36 3.39
CA HIS A 149 -10.07 -9.74 2.01
C HIS A 149 -8.68 -9.26 1.58
N PRO A 150 -8.08 -9.83 0.53
CA PRO A 150 -6.85 -9.29 -0.01
C PRO A 150 -7.04 -7.84 -0.46
N ALA A 151 -6.10 -6.97 -0.09
CA ALA A 151 -6.13 -5.58 -0.51
C ALA A 151 -4.73 -5.00 -0.63
N ILE A 152 -4.57 -4.04 -1.52
CA ILE A 152 -3.34 -3.30 -1.76
C ILE A 152 -3.65 -1.80 -1.60
N VAL A 153 -2.95 -1.14 -0.70
CA VAL A 153 -3.08 0.31 -0.46
C VAL A 153 -1.88 1.01 -1.08
N PHE A 154 -2.15 1.98 -1.92
CA PHE A 154 -1.16 2.85 -2.56
C PHE A 154 -1.19 4.23 -1.94
N ASN A 155 -0.09 4.63 -1.31
CA ASN A 155 0.09 5.94 -0.69
C ASN A 155 1.19 6.69 -1.42
N LEU A 156 0.91 7.86 -1.97
CA LEU A 156 1.91 8.66 -2.68
C LEU A 156 3.05 9.05 -1.74
N HIS A 157 4.28 8.78 -2.15
CA HIS A 157 5.49 9.12 -1.38
C HIS A 157 5.58 10.64 -1.11
N GLU A 158 5.16 11.44 -2.05
CA GLU A 158 5.18 12.92 -1.96
C GLU A 158 4.40 13.45 -0.74
N GLN A 159 3.37 12.75 -0.24
CA GLN A 159 2.64 13.14 0.97
C GLN A 159 3.55 13.10 2.21
N PHE A 160 4.39 12.06 2.31
CA PHE A 160 5.32 11.93 3.43
C PHE A 160 6.43 12.97 3.35
N GLU A 161 6.90 13.31 2.14
CA GLU A 161 7.85 14.40 1.94
C GLU A 161 7.28 15.77 2.35
N LEU A 162 6.00 16.01 2.08
CA LEU A 162 5.32 17.22 2.55
C LEU A 162 5.24 17.27 4.08
N LEU A 163 4.96 16.13 4.73
CA LEU A 163 4.99 16.06 6.21
C LEU A 163 6.40 16.32 6.78
N ARG A 164 7.46 15.80 6.12
CA ARG A 164 8.86 16.06 6.50
C ARG A 164 9.20 17.55 6.39
N LYS A 165 8.86 18.17 5.26
CA LYS A 165 9.07 19.62 5.06
C LYS A 165 8.35 20.47 6.11
N GLN A 166 7.22 20.00 6.63
CA GLN A 166 6.47 20.66 7.71
C GLN A 166 6.99 20.28 9.11
N GLN A 167 8.05 19.48 9.23
CA GLN A 167 8.60 18.98 10.50
C GLN A 167 7.57 18.22 11.37
N LYS A 168 6.59 17.58 10.71
CA LYS A 168 5.50 16.82 11.38
C LYS A 168 5.67 15.33 11.26
N PHE A 169 6.56 14.84 10.40
CA PHE A 169 6.67 13.44 10.06
C PHE A 169 7.09 12.57 11.25
N GLU A 170 8.09 12.97 12.04
CA GLU A 170 8.61 12.19 13.17
C GLU A 170 7.54 12.00 14.24
N ALA A 171 6.89 13.07 14.67
CA ALA A 171 5.81 13.00 15.64
C ALA A 171 4.63 12.14 15.15
N PHE A 172 4.27 12.28 13.87
CA PHE A 172 3.24 11.49 13.22
C PHE A 172 3.60 10.01 13.19
N ARG A 173 4.80 9.66 12.74
CA ARG A 173 5.34 8.29 12.71
C ARG A 173 5.34 7.67 14.11
N ASP A 174 5.88 8.37 15.10
CA ASP A 174 6.03 7.84 16.46
C ASP A 174 4.67 7.64 17.13
N HIS A 175 3.71 8.51 16.84
CA HIS A 175 2.33 8.33 17.29
C HIS A 175 1.69 7.08 16.67
N ILE A 176 1.85 6.85 15.36
CA ILE A 176 1.36 5.63 14.70
C ILE A 176 2.03 4.39 15.29
N ARG A 177 3.36 4.41 15.48
CA ARG A 177 4.11 3.27 16.03
C ARG A 177 3.64 2.90 17.44
N LYS A 178 3.39 3.89 18.28
CA LYS A 178 2.85 3.68 19.64
C LYS A 178 1.47 3.05 19.59
N ARG A 179 0.57 3.55 18.74
CA ARG A 179 -0.78 2.99 18.56
C ARG A 179 -0.72 1.58 17.98
N ASP A 180 0.12 1.34 16.96
CA ASP A 180 0.27 0.01 16.36
C ASP A 180 0.81 -1.02 17.36
N ALA A 181 1.76 -0.63 18.22
CA ALA A 181 2.26 -1.50 19.27
C ALA A 181 1.16 -1.86 20.29
N ALA A 182 0.33 -0.90 20.68
CA ALA A 182 -0.80 -1.13 21.58
C ALA A 182 -1.87 -2.03 20.91
N TYR A 183 -2.21 -1.76 19.66
CA TYR A 183 -3.24 -2.50 18.90
C TYR A 183 -2.83 -3.94 18.58
N CYS A 184 -1.56 -4.17 18.25
CA CYS A 184 -1.01 -5.47 17.87
C CYS A 184 -0.36 -6.24 19.04
N GLY A 185 -0.22 -5.63 20.22
CA GLY A 185 0.42 -6.22 21.40
C GLY A 185 1.96 -6.26 21.34
N SER A 186 2.58 -5.76 20.29
CA SER A 186 4.04 -5.74 20.12
C SER A 186 4.49 -4.66 19.14
N LYS A 187 5.73 -4.20 19.27
CA LYS A 187 6.36 -3.34 18.26
C LYS A 187 6.44 -4.10 16.92
N ASN A 188 6.17 -3.40 15.82
CA ASN A 188 6.33 -4.00 14.50
C ASN A 188 7.82 -4.18 14.18
N PRO A 189 8.29 -5.43 13.97
CA PRO A 189 9.71 -5.71 13.73
C PRO A 189 10.18 -5.25 12.34
N LEU A 190 9.26 -4.94 11.43
CA LEU A 190 9.57 -4.52 10.05
C LEU A 190 9.80 -3.01 9.93
N LEU A 191 9.57 -2.24 11.00
CA LEU A 191 9.72 -0.80 10.95
C LEU A 191 11.18 -0.39 11.11
N ALA A 192 11.73 0.19 10.06
CA ALA A 192 12.96 0.97 10.10
C ALA A 192 12.65 2.47 10.12
N ASN A 193 13.64 3.31 10.43
CA ASN A 193 13.51 4.74 10.18
C ASN A 193 13.71 5.03 8.70
N HIS A 194 13.21 6.19 8.27
CA HIS A 194 13.40 6.62 6.88
C HIS A 194 14.90 6.71 6.55
N GLY A 195 15.30 6.10 5.45
CA GLY A 195 16.69 6.09 5.02
C GLY A 195 17.60 5.04 5.67
N GLU A 196 17.09 4.22 6.62
CA GLU A 196 17.86 3.13 7.25
C GLU A 196 17.70 1.80 6.50
N SER A 197 16.56 1.56 5.89
CA SER A 197 16.25 0.31 5.19
C SER A 197 15.26 0.58 4.06
N SER A 198 15.30 -0.28 3.04
CA SER A 198 14.31 -0.24 1.96
C SER A 198 12.90 -0.52 2.49
N GLU A 199 11.92 0.20 1.98
CA GLU A 199 10.51 0.01 2.33
C GLU A 199 9.90 -1.29 1.78
N VAL A 200 10.58 -1.98 0.85
CA VAL A 200 10.12 -3.28 0.29
C VAL A 200 9.83 -4.31 1.37
N TYR A 201 10.60 -4.31 2.46
CA TYR A 201 10.40 -5.20 3.60
C TYR A 201 9.08 -4.99 4.35
N GLN A 202 8.39 -3.89 4.07
CA GLN A 202 7.14 -3.53 4.71
C GLN A 202 5.91 -3.75 3.83
N TYR A 203 6.08 -3.92 2.51
CA TYR A 203 4.96 -3.92 1.56
C TYR A 203 3.94 -5.03 1.84
N SER A 204 4.37 -6.28 1.88
CA SER A 204 3.45 -7.41 2.16
C SER A 204 3.07 -7.54 3.63
N GLY A 205 3.92 -7.04 4.53
CA GLY A 205 3.77 -7.20 5.99
C GLY A 205 4.34 -8.49 6.54
N LYS A 206 4.77 -9.42 5.68
CA LYS A 206 5.44 -10.67 6.06
C LYS A 206 6.84 -10.38 6.58
N LYS A 207 7.25 -11.07 7.65
CA LYS A 207 8.64 -11.07 8.10
C LYS A 207 9.46 -12.01 7.22
N HIS A 208 10.42 -11.44 6.51
CA HIS A 208 11.37 -12.17 5.67
C HIS A 208 12.63 -12.60 6.44
N SER A 209 13.35 -13.60 5.90
CA SER A 209 14.69 -13.95 6.36
C SER A 209 15.70 -12.89 5.96
N GLU A 210 16.87 -12.90 6.60
CA GLU A 210 17.98 -12.00 6.22
C GLU A 210 18.49 -12.23 4.79
N SER A 211 18.30 -13.44 4.27
CA SER A 211 18.68 -13.82 2.90
C SER A 211 17.57 -13.54 1.86
N TRP A 212 16.45 -12.93 2.25
CA TRP A 212 15.40 -12.63 1.30
C TRP A 212 15.78 -11.48 0.39
N GLU A 213 15.59 -11.70 -0.90
CA GLU A 213 15.73 -10.67 -1.93
C GLU A 213 14.37 -10.29 -2.48
N CYS A 214 14.16 -8.99 -2.66
CA CYS A 214 12.93 -8.49 -3.27
C CYS A 214 12.82 -9.01 -4.71
N PRO A 215 11.71 -9.69 -5.08
CA PRO A 215 11.57 -10.25 -6.42
C PRO A 215 11.28 -9.20 -7.51
N PHE A 216 10.97 -7.96 -7.12
CA PHE A 216 10.69 -6.88 -8.05
C PHE A 216 11.93 -6.50 -8.86
N LYS A 217 11.71 -6.29 -10.16
CA LYS A 217 12.76 -5.84 -11.11
C LYS A 217 12.26 -4.66 -11.92
N GLN A 218 13.02 -3.57 -11.89
CA GLN A 218 12.74 -2.44 -12.77
C GLN A 218 12.92 -2.84 -14.23
N VAL A 219 11.89 -2.59 -15.05
CA VAL A 219 11.99 -2.61 -16.51
C VAL A 219 12.47 -1.22 -16.96
N LYS A 220 13.53 -1.21 -17.77
CA LYS A 220 14.05 0.02 -18.40
C LYS A 220 13.48 0.10 -19.80
N ASN A 221 12.91 1.22 -20.14
CA ASN A 221 12.57 1.58 -21.53
C ASN A 221 13.81 2.02 -22.29
#